data_ecfa15a11e8953e7391af27d87c737f3
#
_entry.id   ecfa15a11e8953e7391af27d87c737f3
#
_cell.length_a   1.000
_cell.length_b   1.000
_cell.length_c   1.000
_cell.angle_alpha   90.00
_cell.angle_beta   90.00
_cell.angle_gamma   90.00
#
_symmetry.space_group_name_H-M   'P 1'
#
loop_
_entity.id
_entity.type
_entity.pdbx_description
1 polymer ?
#
loop_
_entity_poly.entity_id
_entity_poly.type
_entity_poly.pdbx_seq_one_letter_code
_entity_poly.pdbx_strand_id
1 'polypeptide(L)'
;MGYFPLGVAFGVLAKSMGVSAFIAMALSMLGYGGAAQFMMLSLFSVGTSYVEVFIVSYLVNLRHTFYGISLLKEYSGIKFRLLNIALLTDETFAIFKNLWLKDASDRSFVFTWLNLLSWSYWAAGTLLGAILGDFIKADTRGLEFSLTALFTVVVIEMFKNDKNYRVLFAAVFFGVLGVSLFPAKFVLVGSMALCFVFLLLFKDKI
;
A
#
# COMPACT_ATOMS: atom_id res chain seq x y z
N MET A 1 -9.55 5.12 8.52
CA MET A 1 -10.90 5.06 7.90
C MET A 1 -10.88 5.07 6.36
N GLY A 2 -9.74 5.20 5.70
CA GLY A 2 -9.62 5.19 4.24
C GLY A 2 -9.85 3.84 3.55
N TYR A 3 -9.63 2.73 4.26
CA TYR A 3 -9.71 1.39 3.67
C TYR A 3 -11.08 0.99 3.13
N PHE A 4 -12.16 1.34 3.83
CA PHE A 4 -13.50 0.97 3.39
C PHE A 4 -13.90 1.66 2.07
N PRO A 5 -13.79 2.99 1.92
CA PRO A 5 -14.08 3.66 0.66
C PRO A 5 -13.20 3.19 -0.50
N LEU A 6 -11.90 2.97 -0.24
CA LEU A 6 -10.98 2.45 -1.27
C LEU A 6 -11.29 1.00 -1.64
N GLY A 7 -11.67 0.17 -0.67
CA GLY A 7 -12.17 -1.16 -0.93
C GLY A 7 -13.42 -1.14 -1.82
N VAL A 8 -14.38 -0.23 -1.54
CA VAL A 8 -15.56 -0.04 -2.39
C VAL A 8 -15.15 0.34 -3.81
N ALA A 9 -14.23 1.31 -3.96
CA ALA A 9 -13.72 1.73 -5.27
C ALA A 9 -13.06 0.56 -6.02
N PHE A 10 -12.25 -0.25 -5.34
CA PHE A 10 -11.64 -1.45 -5.92
C PHE A 10 -12.70 -2.46 -6.35
N GLY A 11 -13.72 -2.73 -5.52
CA GLY A 11 -14.81 -3.65 -5.84
C GLY A 11 -15.61 -3.23 -7.06
N VAL A 12 -15.98 -1.93 -7.15
CA VAL A 12 -16.66 -1.37 -8.32
C VAL A 12 -15.79 -1.50 -9.58
N LEU A 13 -14.50 -1.16 -9.48
CA LEU A 13 -13.56 -1.29 -10.60
C LEU A 13 -13.41 -2.75 -11.05
N ALA A 14 -13.20 -3.68 -10.12
CA ALA A 14 -13.10 -5.10 -10.43
C ALA A 14 -14.35 -5.60 -11.15
N LYS A 15 -15.52 -5.19 -10.68
CA LYS A 15 -16.80 -5.57 -11.28
C LYS A 15 -16.98 -4.98 -12.68
N SER A 16 -16.63 -3.71 -12.89
CA SER A 16 -16.68 -3.07 -14.23
C SER A 16 -15.81 -3.76 -15.28
N MET A 17 -14.77 -4.49 -14.83
CA MET A 17 -13.87 -5.30 -15.66
C MET A 17 -14.31 -6.76 -15.79
N GLY A 18 -15.51 -7.11 -15.34
CA GLY A 18 -16.08 -8.45 -15.44
C GLY A 18 -15.57 -9.44 -14.38
N VAL A 19 -14.84 -8.99 -13.36
CA VAL A 19 -14.40 -9.84 -12.26
C VAL A 19 -15.59 -10.14 -11.35
N SER A 20 -15.81 -11.41 -11.01
CA SER A 20 -16.91 -11.77 -10.11
C SER A 20 -16.65 -11.24 -8.69
N ALA A 21 -17.73 -10.93 -7.95
CA ALA A 21 -17.63 -10.45 -6.57
C ALA A 21 -16.86 -11.42 -5.66
N PHE A 22 -17.01 -12.73 -5.89
CA PHE A 22 -16.28 -13.75 -5.15
C PHE A 22 -14.75 -13.66 -5.40
N ILE A 23 -14.35 -13.54 -6.68
CA ILE A 23 -12.92 -13.40 -7.04
C ILE A 23 -12.36 -12.09 -6.51
N ALA A 24 -13.08 -10.97 -6.62
CA ALA A 24 -12.67 -9.69 -6.09
C ALA A 24 -12.46 -9.75 -4.56
N MET A 25 -13.38 -10.40 -3.85
CA MET A 25 -13.27 -10.62 -2.40
C MET A 25 -12.07 -11.52 -2.05
N ALA A 26 -11.89 -12.63 -2.76
CA ALA A 26 -10.77 -13.54 -2.55
C ALA A 26 -9.41 -12.83 -2.77
N LEU A 27 -9.30 -12.03 -3.82
CA LEU A 27 -8.13 -11.19 -4.07
C LEU A 27 -7.88 -10.21 -2.91
N SER A 28 -8.93 -9.60 -2.36
CA SER A 28 -8.82 -8.66 -1.25
C SER A 28 -8.44 -9.33 0.07
N MET A 29 -8.92 -10.54 0.31
CA MET A 29 -8.59 -11.28 1.53
C MET A 29 -7.18 -11.89 1.49
N LEU A 30 -6.75 -12.40 0.36
CA LEU A 30 -5.48 -13.11 0.20
C LEU A 30 -4.34 -12.18 -0.25
N GLY A 31 -4.63 -11.25 -1.13
CA GLY A 31 -3.63 -10.36 -1.71
C GLY A 31 -3.36 -9.11 -0.89
N TYR A 32 -4.35 -8.60 -0.18
CA TYR A 32 -4.33 -7.40 0.71
C TYR A 32 -3.22 -6.38 0.37
N GLY A 33 -3.09 -6.07 -0.89
CA GLY A 33 -2.01 -5.23 -1.43
C GLY A 33 -2.46 -3.89 -2.00
N GLY A 34 -3.69 -3.41 -1.69
CA GLY A 34 -4.21 -2.11 -2.11
C GLY A 34 -3.76 -1.67 -3.51
N ALA A 35 -2.69 -0.87 -3.58
CA ALA A 35 -2.13 -0.37 -4.84
C ALA A 35 -1.77 -1.49 -5.85
N ALA A 36 -1.21 -2.61 -5.38
CA ALA A 36 -0.88 -3.73 -6.26
C ALA A 36 -2.14 -4.37 -6.86
N GLN A 37 -3.26 -4.40 -6.13
CA GLN A 37 -4.53 -4.94 -6.63
C GLN A 37 -5.13 -4.04 -7.72
N PHE A 38 -5.13 -2.71 -7.54
CA PHE A 38 -5.56 -1.78 -8.60
C PHE A 38 -4.66 -1.91 -9.83
N MET A 39 -3.34 -1.95 -9.63
CA MET A 39 -2.39 -2.12 -10.74
C MET A 39 -2.58 -3.44 -11.47
N MET A 40 -2.83 -4.53 -10.74
CA MET A 40 -3.10 -5.84 -11.31
C MET A 40 -4.34 -5.80 -12.22
N LEU A 41 -5.43 -5.16 -11.78
CA LEU A 41 -6.61 -4.99 -12.63
C LEU A 41 -6.28 -4.16 -13.88
N SER A 42 -5.57 -3.05 -13.73
CA SER A 42 -5.19 -2.19 -14.86
C SER A 42 -4.31 -2.94 -15.87
N LEU A 43 -3.36 -3.77 -15.41
CA LEU A 43 -2.52 -4.60 -16.29
C LEU A 43 -3.35 -5.69 -17.01
N PHE A 44 -4.29 -6.30 -16.34
CA PHE A 44 -5.19 -7.27 -16.98
C PHE A 44 -6.08 -6.63 -18.06
N SER A 45 -6.53 -5.39 -17.86
CA SER A 45 -7.37 -4.70 -18.82
C SER A 45 -6.67 -4.45 -20.18
N VAL A 46 -5.34 -4.30 -20.16
CA VAL A 46 -4.53 -4.11 -21.38
C VAL A 46 -3.94 -5.41 -21.92
N GLY A 47 -4.37 -6.57 -21.38
CA GLY A 47 -3.96 -7.88 -21.88
C GLY A 47 -2.53 -8.29 -21.54
N THR A 48 -1.96 -7.74 -20.45
CA THR A 48 -0.62 -8.08 -19.96
C THR A 48 -0.54 -9.55 -19.55
N SER A 49 0.58 -10.21 -19.79
CA SER A 49 0.77 -11.62 -19.40
C SER A 49 0.74 -11.82 -17.89
N TYR A 50 0.26 -12.97 -17.41
CA TYR A 50 0.20 -13.29 -15.98
C TYR A 50 1.57 -13.19 -15.28
N VAL A 51 2.66 -13.55 -15.98
CA VAL A 51 4.02 -13.46 -15.46
C VAL A 51 4.42 -12.00 -15.23
N GLU A 52 4.13 -11.12 -16.17
CA GLU A 52 4.40 -9.69 -16.00
C GLU A 52 3.57 -9.08 -14.89
N VAL A 53 2.28 -9.43 -14.79
CA VAL A 53 1.41 -8.99 -13.69
C VAL A 53 1.98 -9.42 -12.34
N PHE A 54 2.45 -10.68 -12.23
CA PHE A 54 3.06 -11.19 -11.01
C PHE A 54 4.34 -10.41 -10.67
N ILE A 55 5.25 -10.23 -11.63
CA ILE A 55 6.51 -9.51 -11.42
C ILE A 55 6.24 -8.07 -10.98
N VAL A 56 5.37 -7.35 -11.68
CA VAL A 56 5.07 -5.94 -11.34
C VAL A 56 4.41 -5.84 -9.96
N SER A 57 3.44 -6.71 -9.67
CA SER A 57 2.78 -6.75 -8.35
C SER A 57 3.77 -7.06 -7.22
N TYR A 58 4.69 -7.99 -7.44
CA TYR A 58 5.76 -8.31 -6.49
C TYR A 58 6.69 -7.11 -6.27
N LEU A 59 7.13 -6.45 -7.34
CA LEU A 59 8.00 -5.28 -7.28
C LEU A 59 7.34 -4.11 -6.51
N VAL A 60 6.07 -3.85 -6.76
CA VAL A 60 5.32 -2.81 -6.04
C VAL A 60 5.22 -3.13 -4.54
N ASN A 61 5.05 -4.41 -4.19
CA ASN A 61 4.94 -4.86 -2.80
C ASN A 61 6.31 -4.99 -2.08
N LEU A 62 7.44 -4.90 -2.78
CA LEU A 62 8.78 -4.91 -2.15
C LEU A 62 8.94 -3.86 -1.04
N ARG A 63 8.24 -2.73 -1.14
CA ARG A 63 8.24 -1.69 -0.09
C ARG A 63 7.81 -2.23 1.28
N HIS A 64 6.91 -3.21 1.34
CA HIS A 64 6.50 -3.84 2.62
C HIS A 64 7.66 -4.53 3.34
N THR A 65 8.67 -5.03 2.60
CA THR A 65 9.90 -5.57 3.18
C THR A 65 10.67 -4.49 3.96
N PHE A 66 10.76 -3.28 3.39
CA PHE A 66 11.42 -2.15 4.06
C PHE A 66 10.64 -1.68 5.30
N TYR A 67 9.30 -1.72 5.24
CA TYR A 67 8.46 -1.42 6.41
C TYR A 67 8.68 -2.43 7.53
N GLY A 68 8.71 -3.73 7.20
CA GLY A 68 8.99 -4.79 8.15
C GLY A 68 10.37 -4.63 8.82
N ILE A 69 11.41 -4.31 8.05
CA ILE A 69 12.75 -4.04 8.56
C ILE A 69 12.76 -2.81 9.49
N SER A 70 12.06 -1.74 9.09
CA SER A 70 11.98 -0.51 9.88
C SER A 70 11.26 -0.69 11.22
N LEU A 71 10.35 -1.67 11.31
CA LEU A 71 9.56 -1.98 12.53
C LEU A 71 10.13 -3.16 13.33
N LEU A 72 11.34 -3.63 13.07
CA LEU A 72 11.90 -4.80 13.78
C LEU A 72 11.95 -4.62 15.30
N LYS A 73 12.23 -3.40 15.76
CA LYS A 73 12.28 -3.08 17.21
C LYS A 73 10.88 -3.08 17.81
N GLU A 74 9.93 -2.49 17.12
CA GLU A 74 8.52 -2.40 17.52
C GLU A 74 7.85 -3.78 17.55
N TYR A 75 8.28 -4.68 16.67
CA TYR A 75 7.83 -6.08 16.63
C TYR A 75 8.52 -7.00 17.65
N SER A 76 9.47 -6.51 18.43
CA SER A 76 10.09 -7.29 19.50
C SER A 76 9.10 -7.56 20.63
N GLY A 77 8.91 -8.83 20.98
CA GLY A 77 7.99 -9.24 22.06
C GLY A 77 6.50 -9.21 21.71
N ILE A 78 6.13 -8.88 20.46
CA ILE A 78 4.71 -8.83 20.04
C ILE A 78 4.18 -10.24 19.77
N LYS A 79 2.97 -10.51 20.27
CA LYS A 79 2.20 -11.70 19.93
C LYS A 79 1.71 -11.60 18.47
N PHE A 80 1.53 -12.77 17.82
CA PHE A 80 1.06 -12.85 16.43
C PHE A 80 1.92 -12.05 15.43
N ARG A 81 3.24 -12.03 15.64
CA ARG A 81 4.19 -11.27 14.83
C ARG A 81 4.04 -11.52 13.33
N LEU A 82 3.93 -12.80 12.91
CA LEU A 82 3.78 -13.15 11.49
C LEU A 82 2.50 -12.61 10.89
N LEU A 83 1.40 -12.68 11.60
CA LEU A 83 0.13 -12.08 11.18
C LEU A 83 0.24 -10.57 11.01
N ASN A 84 0.86 -9.90 11.98
CA ASN A 84 1.05 -8.45 11.92
C ASN A 84 1.98 -8.01 10.79
N ILE A 85 2.96 -8.82 10.42
CA ILE A 85 3.82 -8.56 9.26
C ILE A 85 3.05 -8.80 7.96
N ALA A 86 2.27 -9.88 7.87
CA ALA A 86 1.49 -10.21 6.68
C ALA A 86 0.39 -9.19 6.37
N LEU A 87 -0.19 -8.57 7.41
CA LEU A 87 -1.25 -7.57 7.28
C LEU A 87 -0.72 -6.12 7.32
N LEU A 88 0.60 -5.93 7.27
CA LEU A 88 1.20 -4.60 7.28
C LEU A 88 0.95 -3.89 5.94
N THR A 89 0.50 -2.64 6.01
CA THR A 89 0.27 -1.76 4.87
C THR A 89 0.96 -0.41 5.07
N ASP A 90 0.92 0.45 4.07
CA ASP A 90 1.48 1.80 4.11
C ASP A 90 0.90 2.63 5.28
N GLU A 91 -0.41 2.55 5.45
CA GLU A 91 -1.14 3.33 6.46
C GLU A 91 -0.91 2.79 7.86
N THR A 92 -0.96 1.45 8.02
CA THR A 92 -0.70 0.85 9.35
C THR A 92 0.76 1.04 9.75
N PHE A 93 1.71 1.01 8.79
CA PHE A 93 3.10 1.37 9.02
C PHE A 93 3.23 2.81 9.53
N ALA A 94 2.59 3.77 8.85
CA ALA A 94 2.62 5.18 9.27
C ALA A 94 2.06 5.38 10.68
N ILE A 95 0.97 4.68 11.03
CA ILE A 95 0.39 4.73 12.37
C ILE A 95 1.35 4.10 13.39
N PHE A 96 1.88 2.90 13.14
CA PHE A 96 2.77 2.20 14.07
C PHE A 96 4.05 2.98 14.37
N LYS A 97 4.58 3.67 13.37
CA LYS A 97 5.78 4.51 13.52
C LYS A 97 5.55 5.71 14.42
N ASN A 98 4.30 6.19 14.49
CA ASN A 98 3.91 7.36 15.28
C ASN A 98 3.28 6.98 16.64
N LEU A 99 3.03 5.71 16.91
CA LEU A 99 2.48 5.24 18.17
C LEU A 99 3.58 5.02 19.21
N TRP A 100 3.57 5.84 20.26
CA TRP A 100 4.49 5.75 21.40
C TRP A 100 3.94 4.80 22.47
N LEU A 101 3.92 3.49 22.17
CA LEU A 101 3.52 2.46 23.14
C LEU A 101 4.76 1.82 23.76
N LYS A 102 4.91 1.95 25.09
CA LYS A 102 6.07 1.41 25.82
C LYS A 102 5.95 -0.11 26.00
N ASP A 103 4.78 -0.60 26.36
CA ASP A 103 4.57 -1.99 26.72
C ASP A 103 4.34 -2.89 25.50
N ALA A 104 4.99 -4.06 25.48
CA ALA A 104 4.84 -5.02 24.38
C ALA A 104 3.43 -5.62 24.31
N SER A 105 2.72 -5.74 25.43
CA SER A 105 1.32 -6.20 25.48
C SER A 105 0.40 -5.24 24.76
N ASP A 106 0.52 -3.94 25.05
CA ASP A 106 -0.29 -2.89 24.44
C ASP A 106 -0.02 -2.78 22.95
N ARG A 107 1.28 -2.84 22.56
CA ARG A 107 1.65 -2.92 21.13
C ARG A 107 1.04 -4.14 20.46
N SER A 108 1.11 -5.32 21.09
CA SER A 108 0.53 -6.54 20.54
C SER A 108 -0.97 -6.39 20.31
N PHE A 109 -1.69 -5.83 21.26
CA PHE A 109 -3.12 -5.62 21.16
C PHE A 109 -3.46 -4.61 20.05
N VAL A 110 -2.86 -3.42 20.12
CA VAL A 110 -3.17 -2.33 19.19
C VAL A 110 -2.78 -2.70 17.75
N PHE A 111 -1.58 -3.25 17.53
CA PHE A 111 -1.13 -3.62 16.19
C PHE A 111 -2.00 -4.72 15.57
N THR A 112 -2.33 -5.76 16.36
CA THR A 112 -3.14 -6.86 15.86
C THR A 112 -4.56 -6.39 15.50
N TRP A 113 -5.21 -5.65 16.38
CA TRP A 113 -6.56 -5.16 16.11
C TRP A 113 -6.60 -4.13 14.98
N LEU A 114 -5.63 -3.23 14.91
CA LEU A 114 -5.57 -2.25 13.84
C LEU A 114 -5.43 -2.93 12.47
N ASN A 115 -4.51 -3.91 12.35
CA ASN A 115 -4.31 -4.67 11.13
C ASN A 115 -5.56 -5.49 10.75
N LEU A 116 -6.17 -6.20 11.71
CA LEU A 116 -7.37 -7.01 11.46
C LEU A 116 -8.57 -6.13 11.06
N LEU A 117 -8.79 -5.01 11.73
CA LEU A 117 -9.86 -4.08 11.36
C LEU A 117 -9.63 -3.47 9.99
N SER A 118 -8.41 -3.05 9.68
CA SER A 118 -8.05 -2.50 8.38
C SER A 118 -8.30 -3.52 7.26
N TRP A 119 -7.84 -4.75 7.47
CA TRP A 119 -8.08 -5.87 6.55
C TRP A 119 -9.57 -6.17 6.37
N SER A 120 -10.34 -6.21 7.47
CA SER A 120 -11.77 -6.44 7.44
C SER A 120 -12.52 -5.33 6.70
N TYR A 121 -12.16 -4.07 6.93
CA TYR A 121 -12.75 -2.92 6.23
C TYR A 121 -12.45 -2.94 4.74
N TRP A 122 -11.23 -3.34 4.35
CA TRP A 122 -10.87 -3.51 2.95
C TRP A 122 -11.72 -4.60 2.28
N ALA A 123 -11.81 -5.78 2.88
CA ALA A 123 -12.58 -6.90 2.35
C ALA A 123 -14.08 -6.59 2.28
N ALA A 124 -14.65 -5.99 3.34
CA ALA A 124 -16.05 -5.58 3.38
C ALA A 124 -16.35 -4.50 2.34
N GLY A 125 -15.47 -3.52 2.19
CA GLY A 125 -15.57 -2.49 1.16
C GLY A 125 -15.55 -3.10 -0.25
N THR A 126 -14.61 -4.02 -0.52
CA THR A 126 -14.51 -4.71 -1.80
C THR A 126 -15.79 -5.49 -2.14
N LEU A 127 -16.32 -6.24 -1.17
CA LEU A 127 -17.55 -7.00 -1.38
C LEU A 127 -18.72 -6.06 -1.68
N LEU A 128 -18.90 -5.01 -0.89
CA LEU A 128 -19.94 -4.02 -1.12
C LEU A 128 -19.79 -3.35 -2.49
N GLY A 129 -18.58 -2.93 -2.85
CA GLY A 129 -18.29 -2.32 -4.14
C GLY A 129 -18.55 -3.24 -5.32
N ALA A 130 -18.19 -4.53 -5.20
CA ALA A 130 -18.44 -5.52 -6.23
C ALA A 130 -19.94 -5.82 -6.42
N ILE A 131 -20.74 -5.76 -5.34
CA ILE A 131 -22.21 -5.90 -5.42
C ILE A 131 -22.81 -4.64 -6.03
N LEU A 132 -22.41 -3.45 -5.57
CA LEU A 132 -22.91 -2.19 -6.09
C LEU A 132 -22.52 -1.96 -7.55
N GLY A 133 -21.39 -2.47 -7.99
CA GLY A 133 -20.91 -2.36 -9.37
C GLY A 133 -21.84 -2.99 -10.41
N ASP A 134 -22.73 -3.90 -10.01
CA ASP A 134 -23.80 -4.43 -10.88
C ASP A 134 -24.91 -3.39 -11.16
N PHE A 135 -25.15 -2.51 -10.20
CA PHE A 135 -26.25 -1.52 -10.26
C PHE A 135 -25.77 -0.15 -10.74
N ILE A 136 -24.48 0.14 -10.53
CA ILE A 136 -23.90 1.44 -10.83
C ILE A 136 -23.10 1.32 -12.14
N LYS A 137 -23.65 1.81 -13.25
CA LYS A 137 -22.87 2.08 -14.47
C LYS A 137 -22.01 3.32 -14.25
N ALA A 138 -21.12 3.26 -13.24
CA ALA A 138 -20.28 4.38 -12.90
C ALA A 138 -19.16 4.55 -13.92
N ASP A 139 -18.86 5.80 -14.29
CA ASP A 139 -17.59 6.11 -14.94
C ASP A 139 -16.46 5.86 -13.94
N THR A 140 -15.70 4.81 -14.15
CA THR A 140 -14.59 4.41 -13.27
C THR A 140 -13.34 5.26 -13.48
N ARG A 141 -13.36 6.18 -14.45
CA ARG A 141 -12.30 7.16 -14.65
C ARG A 141 -12.13 7.99 -13.40
N GLY A 142 -10.99 7.94 -12.79
CA GLY A 142 -10.69 8.68 -11.56
C GLY A 142 -10.78 7.88 -10.27
N LEU A 143 -11.29 6.65 -10.24
CA LEU A 143 -11.17 5.79 -9.06
C LEU A 143 -9.70 5.51 -8.72
N GLU A 144 -8.83 5.43 -9.72
CA GLU A 144 -7.38 5.30 -9.55
C GLU A 144 -6.76 6.52 -8.87
N PHE A 145 -7.35 7.71 -9.04
CA PHE A 145 -6.90 8.92 -8.36
C PHE A 145 -7.08 8.82 -6.84
N SER A 146 -8.03 8.01 -6.35
CA SER A 146 -8.24 7.79 -4.92
C SER A 146 -6.98 7.25 -4.23
N LEU A 147 -6.20 6.40 -4.91
CA LEU A 147 -4.92 5.92 -4.41
C LEU A 147 -3.88 7.03 -4.34
N THR A 148 -3.77 7.84 -5.38
CA THR A 148 -2.84 8.98 -5.41
C THR A 148 -3.15 9.96 -4.28
N ALA A 149 -4.44 10.26 -4.05
CA ALA A 149 -4.90 11.09 -2.96
C ALA A 149 -4.55 10.49 -1.59
N LEU A 150 -4.79 9.18 -1.41
CA LEU A 150 -4.43 8.48 -0.17
C LEU A 150 -2.94 8.56 0.12
N PHE A 151 -2.08 8.20 -0.85
CA PHE A 151 -0.63 8.28 -0.66
C PHE A 151 -0.15 9.69 -0.37
N THR A 152 -0.75 10.69 -1.00
CA THR A 152 -0.45 12.09 -0.72
C THR A 152 -0.75 12.43 0.74
N VAL A 153 -1.91 12.01 1.27
CA VAL A 153 -2.28 12.21 2.67
C VAL A 153 -1.32 11.49 3.61
N VAL A 154 -0.98 10.23 3.31
CA VAL A 154 -0.02 9.45 4.13
C VAL A 154 1.34 10.13 4.19
N VAL A 155 1.86 10.62 3.06
CA VAL A 155 3.14 11.36 3.02
C VAL A 155 3.06 12.64 3.85
N ILE A 156 1.97 13.41 3.73
CA ILE A 156 1.76 14.63 4.52
C ILE A 156 1.73 14.31 6.03
N GLU A 157 1.01 13.27 6.44
CA GLU A 157 0.92 12.85 7.85
C GLU A 157 2.29 12.40 8.40
N MET A 158 3.03 11.60 7.64
CA MET A 158 4.38 11.18 8.03
C MET A 158 5.30 12.39 8.19
N PHE A 159 5.22 13.34 7.27
CA PHE A 159 6.05 14.54 7.27
C PHE A 159 5.72 15.53 8.39
N LYS A 160 4.45 15.61 8.82
CA LYS A 160 4.07 16.45 9.98
C LYS A 160 4.79 16.02 11.27
N ASN A 161 5.04 14.71 11.40
CA ASN A 161 5.65 14.13 12.59
C ASN A 161 7.19 14.13 12.56
N ASP A 162 7.76 13.96 11.38
CA ASP A 162 9.22 13.99 11.17
C ASP A 162 9.57 14.97 10.05
N LYS A 163 9.91 16.21 10.43
CA LYS A 163 10.17 17.33 9.51
C LYS A 163 11.57 17.25 8.88
N ASN A 164 11.99 16.08 8.41
CA ASN A 164 13.25 15.95 7.71
C ASN A 164 13.12 16.36 6.24
N TYR A 165 13.26 17.66 5.96
CA TYR A 165 13.19 18.22 4.61
C TYR A 165 14.20 17.63 3.65
N ARG A 166 15.39 17.20 4.13
CA ARG A 166 16.44 16.64 3.27
C ARG A 166 16.00 15.30 2.69
N VAL A 167 15.40 14.45 3.52
CA VAL A 167 14.83 13.17 3.07
C VAL A 167 13.67 13.38 2.10
N LEU A 168 12.79 14.35 2.39
CA LEU A 168 11.67 14.68 1.51
C LEU A 168 12.16 15.15 0.14
N PHE A 169 13.09 16.11 0.09
CA PHE A 169 13.66 16.59 -1.17
C PHE A 169 14.37 15.48 -1.94
N ALA A 170 15.14 14.61 -1.26
CA ALA A 170 15.77 13.47 -1.88
C ALA A 170 14.71 12.53 -2.49
N ALA A 171 13.64 12.21 -1.75
CA ALA A 171 12.57 11.32 -2.24
C ALA A 171 11.87 11.90 -3.48
N VAL A 172 11.53 13.19 -3.46
CA VAL A 172 10.92 13.89 -4.61
C VAL A 172 11.90 13.92 -5.80
N PHE A 173 13.16 14.27 -5.58
CA PHE A 173 14.17 14.30 -6.63
C PHE A 173 14.36 12.96 -7.30
N PHE A 174 14.54 11.89 -6.52
CA PHE A 174 14.68 10.54 -7.08
C PHE A 174 13.38 9.98 -7.67
N GLY A 175 12.23 10.42 -7.19
CA GLY A 175 10.94 10.12 -7.80
C GLY A 175 10.84 10.70 -9.22
N VAL A 176 11.13 11.97 -9.38
CA VAL A 176 11.12 12.66 -10.69
C VAL A 176 12.20 12.09 -11.62
N LEU A 177 13.41 11.86 -11.08
CA LEU A 177 14.50 11.26 -11.85
C LEU A 177 14.14 9.86 -12.34
N GLY A 178 13.49 9.07 -11.49
CA GLY A 178 13.04 7.72 -11.85
C GLY A 178 12.03 7.69 -12.97
N VAL A 179 11.11 8.64 -13.04
CA VAL A 179 10.16 8.77 -14.15
C VAL A 179 10.91 9.02 -15.48
N SER A 180 12.05 9.70 -15.43
CA SER A 180 12.86 10.01 -16.62
C SER A 180 13.79 8.86 -17.04
N LEU A 181 14.24 8.05 -16.09
CA LEU A 181 15.27 7.02 -16.33
C LEU A 181 14.69 5.61 -16.54
N PHE A 182 13.55 5.30 -15.92
CA PHE A 182 13.00 3.94 -15.93
C PHE A 182 11.72 3.84 -16.77
N PRO A 183 11.50 2.70 -17.46
CA PRO A 183 10.21 2.42 -18.06
C PRO A 183 9.13 2.31 -16.96
N ALA A 184 7.87 2.62 -17.31
CA ALA A 184 6.74 2.76 -16.38
C ALA A 184 6.64 1.64 -15.32
N LYS A 185 6.89 0.39 -15.70
CA LYS A 185 6.84 -0.79 -14.82
C LYS A 185 7.94 -0.83 -13.75
N PHE A 186 9.05 -0.13 -13.95
CA PHE A 186 10.19 -0.12 -13.02
C PHE A 186 10.41 1.21 -12.31
N VAL A 187 9.64 2.25 -12.64
CA VAL A 187 9.79 3.60 -12.05
C VAL A 187 9.78 3.56 -10.53
N LEU A 188 8.79 2.91 -9.93
CA LEU A 188 8.65 2.86 -8.47
C LEU A 188 9.88 2.21 -7.80
N VAL A 189 10.24 1.00 -8.25
CA VAL A 189 11.34 0.23 -7.65
C VAL A 189 12.68 0.89 -7.91
N GLY A 190 12.89 1.39 -9.12
CA GLY A 190 14.12 2.09 -9.50
C GLY A 190 14.31 3.38 -8.70
N SER A 191 13.25 4.20 -8.56
CA SER A 191 13.28 5.41 -7.75
C SER A 191 13.56 5.11 -6.27
N MET A 192 12.88 4.09 -5.72
CA MET A 192 13.10 3.66 -4.34
C MET A 192 14.54 3.18 -4.11
N ALA A 193 15.07 2.36 -5.02
CA ALA A 193 16.44 1.86 -4.92
C ALA A 193 17.47 2.99 -4.98
N LEU A 194 17.32 3.93 -5.92
CA LEU A 194 18.20 5.08 -6.02
C LEU A 194 18.15 5.95 -4.76
N CYS A 195 16.94 6.26 -4.28
CA CYS A 195 16.76 7.04 -3.05
C CYS A 195 17.37 6.34 -1.84
N PHE A 196 17.14 5.02 -1.71
CA PHE A 196 17.68 4.22 -0.61
C PHE A 196 19.21 4.19 -0.60
N VAL A 197 19.83 3.93 -1.76
CA VAL A 197 21.32 3.96 -1.89
C VAL A 197 21.86 5.35 -1.53
N PHE A 198 21.23 6.40 -2.02
CA PHE A 198 21.64 7.77 -1.68
C PHE A 198 21.55 8.04 -0.17
N LEU A 199 20.43 7.69 0.48
CA LEU A 199 20.26 7.87 1.91
C LEU A 199 21.24 7.04 2.74
N LEU A 200 21.62 5.83 2.28
CA LEU A 200 22.64 5.02 2.93
C LEU A 200 24.04 5.67 2.85
N LEU A 201 24.39 6.21 1.67
CA LEU A 201 25.69 6.84 1.47
C LEU A 201 25.84 8.16 2.24
N PHE A 202 24.74 8.86 2.46
CA PHE A 202 24.73 10.17 3.12
C PHE A 202 24.07 10.16 4.50
N LYS A 203 23.87 8.99 5.10
CA LYS A 203 23.16 8.83 6.40
C LYS A 203 23.70 9.71 7.52
N ASP A 204 25.02 9.98 7.52
CA ASP A 204 25.68 10.79 8.55
C ASP A 204 25.56 12.31 8.30
N LYS A 205 25.00 12.71 7.14
CA LYS A 205 24.82 14.12 6.75
C LYS A 205 23.36 14.54 6.62
N ILE A 206 22.44 13.57 6.69
CA ILE A 206 21.00 13.74 6.56
C ILE A 206 20.32 13.50 7.90
#